data_bddb7332b8f77b82e312b39e255ec03a
#
_entry.id   bddb7332b8f77b82e312b39e255ec03a
#
_cell.length_a   1.000
_cell.length_b   1.000
_cell.length_c   1.000
_cell.angle_alpha   90.00
_cell.angle_beta   90.00
_cell.angle_gamma   90.00
#
_symmetry.space_group_name_H-M   'P 1'
#
loop_
_entity.id
_entity.type
_entity.pdbx_description
1 polymer ?
#
loop_
_entity_poly.entity_id
_entity_poly.type
_entity_poly.pdbx_seq_one_letter_code
_entity_poly.pdbx_strand_id
1 'polypeptide(L)'
;MYVFYVCTGIFGPMIPFAAANRVRLILVNRRDYPGSTAFSEAELAALGSTDVETRARALAQQGVDIGLFLAWLVREENIPPMSVDRDGNKRGGIALVAWSLAHTPLAGFLAHADALPPDAIRALDPCLRSYCIFGE
;
A
#
# COMPACT_ATOMS: atom_id res chain seq x y z
N MET A 1 9.10 -6.58 -6.88
CA MET A 1 7.84 -7.04 -6.28
C MET A 1 6.81 -5.95 -6.46
N TYR A 2 5.55 -6.31 -6.69
CA TYR A 2 4.45 -5.34 -6.81
C TYR A 2 3.39 -5.66 -5.77
N VAL A 3 2.92 -4.64 -5.06
CA VAL A 3 1.79 -4.75 -4.14
C VAL A 3 0.62 -4.00 -4.76
N PHE A 4 -0.45 -4.71 -5.07
CA PHE A 4 -1.69 -4.11 -5.53
C PHE A 4 -2.65 -3.95 -4.36
N TYR A 5 -3.08 -2.74 -4.12
CA TYR A 5 -4.07 -2.42 -3.10
C TYR A 5 -5.47 -2.36 -3.73
N VAL A 6 -6.11 -3.52 -3.86
CA VAL A 6 -7.35 -3.70 -4.64
C VAL A 6 -8.15 -4.91 -4.17
N CYS A 7 -9.35 -5.06 -4.68
CA CYS A 7 -10.11 -6.31 -4.55
C CYS A 7 -9.40 -7.46 -5.29
N THR A 8 -9.02 -8.50 -4.58
CA THR A 8 -8.26 -9.65 -5.11
C THR A 8 -8.93 -10.34 -6.28
N GLY A 9 -10.28 -10.35 -6.32
CA GLY A 9 -11.03 -11.02 -7.38
C GLY A 9 -10.81 -10.43 -8.78
N ILE A 10 -10.56 -9.12 -8.86
CA ILE A 10 -10.39 -8.43 -10.17
C ILE A 10 -9.00 -8.68 -10.76
N PHE A 11 -7.97 -8.77 -9.91
CA PHE A 11 -6.58 -8.85 -10.34
C PHE A 11 -5.98 -10.26 -10.31
N GLY A 12 -6.75 -11.27 -9.91
CA GLY A 12 -6.36 -12.67 -9.98
C GLY A 12 -5.76 -13.09 -11.34
N PRO A 13 -6.33 -12.68 -12.48
CA PRO A 13 -5.77 -12.94 -13.79
C PRO A 13 -4.35 -12.43 -14.05
N MET A 14 -3.83 -11.53 -13.23
CA MET A 14 -2.43 -11.05 -13.32
C MET A 14 -1.39 -12.02 -12.73
N ILE A 15 -1.81 -12.99 -11.92
CA ILE A 15 -0.89 -13.90 -11.23
C ILE A 15 0.04 -14.66 -12.22
N PRO A 16 -0.45 -15.24 -13.32
CA PRO A 16 0.43 -15.91 -14.29
C PRO A 16 1.48 -14.97 -14.91
N PHE A 17 1.11 -13.72 -15.17
CA PHE A 17 2.03 -12.73 -15.73
C PHE A 17 3.11 -12.31 -14.72
N ALA A 18 2.79 -12.26 -13.45
CA ALA A 18 3.75 -11.96 -12.39
C ALA A 18 4.86 -13.03 -12.36
N ALA A 19 4.51 -14.32 -12.41
CA ALA A 19 5.47 -15.41 -12.45
C ALA A 19 6.36 -15.35 -13.70
N ALA A 20 5.78 -15.12 -14.88
CA ALA A 20 6.52 -14.99 -16.14
C ALA A 20 7.53 -13.83 -16.13
N ASN A 21 7.25 -12.77 -15.39
CA ASN A 21 8.11 -11.59 -15.28
C ASN A 21 9.01 -11.60 -14.03
N ARG A 22 9.09 -12.73 -13.30
CA ARG A 22 9.86 -12.87 -12.05
C ARG A 22 9.49 -11.81 -11.01
N VAL A 23 8.21 -11.48 -10.94
CA VAL A 23 7.64 -10.51 -10.03
C VAL A 23 6.79 -11.25 -9.01
N ARG A 24 6.95 -10.92 -7.74
CA ARG A 24 6.03 -11.36 -6.71
C ARG A 24 4.86 -10.39 -6.64
N LEU A 25 3.67 -10.87 -6.94
CA LEU A 25 2.43 -10.11 -6.87
C LEU A 25 1.77 -10.36 -5.52
N ILE A 26 1.44 -9.29 -4.81
CA ILE A 26 0.68 -9.35 -3.56
C ILE A 26 -0.58 -8.52 -3.76
N LEU A 27 -1.73 -9.17 -3.69
CA LEU A 27 -3.03 -8.54 -3.82
C LEU A 27 -3.60 -8.32 -2.42
N VAL A 28 -3.88 -7.07 -2.10
CA VAL A 28 -4.35 -6.67 -0.78
C VAL A 28 -5.78 -6.18 -0.86
N ASN A 29 -6.67 -6.79 -0.10
CA ASN A 29 -8.03 -6.29 0.05
C ASN A 29 -8.04 -5.06 0.95
N ARG A 30 -8.74 -4.03 0.52
CA ARG A 30 -9.01 -2.86 1.35
C ARG A 30 -9.90 -3.25 2.54
N ARG A 31 -9.85 -2.43 3.58
CA ARG A 31 -10.83 -2.52 4.67
C ARG A 31 -12.27 -2.43 4.11
N ASP A 32 -13.22 -3.06 4.76
CA ASP A 32 -14.62 -3.27 4.36
C ASP A 32 -14.84 -4.17 3.14
N TYR A 33 -13.79 -4.69 2.49
CA TYR A 33 -13.96 -5.70 1.47
C TYR A 33 -14.02 -7.11 2.09
N PRO A 34 -14.71 -8.07 1.45
CA PRO A 34 -14.81 -9.44 1.96
C PRO A 34 -13.44 -10.03 2.29
N GLY A 35 -13.29 -10.55 3.50
CA GLY A 35 -12.02 -11.12 3.98
C GLY A 35 -11.01 -10.10 4.54
N SER A 36 -11.40 -8.84 4.65
CA SER A 36 -10.60 -7.79 5.29
C SER A 36 -11.26 -7.27 6.56
N THR A 37 -10.52 -6.52 7.37
CA THR A 37 -11.03 -5.88 8.59
C THR A 37 -12.07 -4.81 8.25
N ALA A 38 -13.23 -4.87 8.86
CA ALA A 38 -14.25 -3.84 8.73
C ALA A 38 -13.83 -2.53 9.41
N PHE A 39 -14.37 -1.42 8.95
CA PHE A 39 -14.33 -0.17 9.71
C PHE A 39 -15.30 -0.24 10.89
N SER A 40 -14.93 0.36 12.00
CA SER A 40 -15.84 0.61 13.12
C SER A 40 -16.87 1.69 12.77
N GLU A 41 -17.97 1.75 13.51
CA GLU A 41 -18.96 2.81 13.34
C GLU A 41 -18.36 4.22 13.51
N ALA A 42 -17.43 4.39 14.46
CA ALA A 42 -16.74 5.65 14.68
C ALA A 42 -15.86 6.06 13.47
N GLU A 43 -15.14 5.11 12.86
CA GLU A 43 -14.34 5.37 11.66
C GLU A 43 -15.22 5.71 10.47
N LEU A 44 -16.34 5.00 10.28
CA LEU A 44 -17.31 5.31 9.22
C LEU A 44 -17.93 6.70 9.41
N ALA A 45 -18.28 7.05 10.64
CA ALA A 45 -18.81 8.38 10.96
C ALA A 45 -17.77 9.48 10.68
N ALA A 46 -16.49 9.24 11.00
CA ALA A 46 -15.41 10.19 10.72
C ALA A 46 -15.16 10.35 9.21
N LEU A 47 -15.19 9.25 8.44
CA LEU A 47 -15.03 9.27 6.98
C LEU A 47 -16.21 9.96 6.28
N GLY A 48 -17.43 9.81 6.81
CA GLY A 48 -18.65 10.45 6.33
C GLY A 48 -18.90 11.86 6.87
N SER A 49 -18.02 12.39 7.73
CA SER A 49 -18.19 13.70 8.37
C SER A 49 -18.26 14.84 7.35
N THR A 50 -19.10 15.82 7.61
CA THR A 50 -19.12 17.10 6.89
C THR A 50 -17.99 18.02 7.34
N ASP A 51 -17.42 17.79 8.54
CA ASP A 51 -16.25 18.50 9.02
C ASP A 51 -14.99 18.03 8.28
N VAL A 52 -14.36 18.96 7.55
CA VAL A 52 -13.19 18.69 6.69
C VAL A 52 -12.00 18.17 7.49
N GLU A 53 -11.77 18.72 8.67
CA GLU A 53 -10.65 18.32 9.54
C GLU A 53 -10.80 16.88 10.06
N THR A 54 -12.01 16.53 10.49
CA THR A 54 -12.32 15.15 10.95
C THR A 54 -12.12 14.15 9.82
N ARG A 55 -12.61 14.46 8.62
CA ARG A 55 -12.45 13.60 7.45
C ARG A 55 -10.98 13.49 7.01
N ALA A 56 -10.23 14.60 7.03
CA ALA A 56 -8.82 14.61 6.70
C ALA A 56 -8.00 13.72 7.65
N ARG A 57 -8.26 13.79 8.95
CA ARG A 57 -7.63 12.90 9.95
C ARG A 57 -7.95 11.42 9.70
N ALA A 58 -9.21 11.12 9.37
CA ALA A 58 -9.61 9.74 9.08
C ALA A 58 -8.92 9.19 7.81
N LEU A 59 -8.73 10.01 6.79
CA LEU A 59 -7.98 9.64 5.57
C LEU A 59 -6.47 9.51 5.85
N ALA A 60 -5.90 10.40 6.63
CA ALA A 60 -4.50 10.31 7.07
C ALA A 60 -4.25 8.99 7.83
N GLN A 61 -5.17 8.59 8.73
CA GLN A 61 -5.06 7.33 9.44
C GLN A 61 -5.04 6.12 8.50
N GLN A 62 -5.85 6.11 7.44
CA GLN A 62 -5.78 5.04 6.43
C GLN A 62 -4.40 4.97 5.75
N GLY A 63 -3.78 6.11 5.53
CA GLY A 63 -2.40 6.17 5.02
C GLY A 63 -1.39 5.56 5.99
N VAL A 64 -1.51 5.86 7.28
CA VAL A 64 -0.69 5.27 8.35
C VAL A 64 -0.89 3.76 8.41
N ASP A 65 -2.13 3.27 8.31
CA ASP A 65 -2.44 1.83 8.32
C ASP A 65 -1.75 1.10 7.16
N ILE A 66 -1.72 1.71 5.96
CA ILE A 66 -0.97 1.16 4.82
C ILE A 66 0.52 1.12 5.11
N GLY A 67 1.09 2.19 5.64
CA GLY A 67 2.51 2.23 5.98
C GLY A 67 2.90 1.16 6.99
N LEU A 68 2.10 0.96 8.03
CA LEU A 68 2.31 -0.09 9.04
C LEU A 68 2.20 -1.49 8.42
N PHE A 69 1.20 -1.72 7.56
CA PHE A 69 1.08 -2.98 6.83
C PHE A 69 2.31 -3.24 5.94
N LEU A 70 2.79 -2.26 5.21
CA LEU A 70 3.97 -2.40 4.35
C LEU A 70 5.24 -2.66 5.16
N ALA A 71 5.41 -1.99 6.31
CA ALA A 71 6.53 -2.24 7.22
C ALA A 71 6.51 -3.66 7.78
N TRP A 72 5.33 -4.14 8.17
CA TRP A 72 5.12 -5.54 8.55
C TRP A 72 5.47 -6.48 7.39
N LEU A 73 4.96 -6.23 6.20
CA LEU A 73 5.20 -7.04 5.01
C LEU A 73 6.68 -7.14 4.66
N VAL A 74 7.43 -6.04 4.75
CA VAL A 74 8.88 -6.01 4.51
C VAL A 74 9.60 -6.98 5.45
N ARG A 75 9.21 -7.03 6.72
CA ARG A 75 9.82 -7.88 7.74
C ARG A 75 9.43 -9.35 7.56
N GLU A 76 8.13 -9.64 7.46
CA GLU A 76 7.62 -11.01 7.37
C GLU A 76 8.07 -11.72 6.09
N GLU A 77 8.05 -10.99 4.98
CA GLU A 77 8.38 -11.55 3.68
C GLU A 77 9.84 -11.39 3.28
N ASN A 78 10.67 -10.86 4.19
CA ASN A 78 12.10 -10.62 4.00
C ASN A 78 12.39 -9.93 2.67
N ILE A 79 11.67 -8.82 2.42
CA ILE A 79 11.78 -8.09 1.16
C ILE A 79 13.16 -7.44 1.06
N PRO A 80 13.95 -7.77 0.05
CA PRO A 80 15.26 -7.16 -0.09
C PRO A 80 15.14 -5.67 -0.39
N PRO A 81 16.00 -4.83 0.17
CA PRO A 81 16.05 -3.41 -0.16
C PRO A 81 16.30 -3.19 -1.65
N MET A 82 15.92 -2.02 -2.12
CA MET A 82 16.19 -1.63 -3.50
C MET A 82 17.69 -1.52 -3.74
N SER A 83 18.16 -2.10 -4.82
CA SER A 83 19.54 -1.99 -5.29
C SER A 83 19.56 -1.72 -6.80
N VAL A 84 20.65 -1.15 -7.26
CA VAL A 84 20.91 -0.94 -8.70
C VAL A 84 22.11 -1.80 -9.07
N ASP A 85 21.94 -2.67 -10.07
CA ASP A 85 23.03 -3.49 -10.57
C ASP A 85 23.99 -2.68 -11.47
N ARG A 86 25.08 -3.32 -11.93
CA ARG A 86 26.12 -2.66 -12.76
C ARG A 86 25.57 -2.15 -14.09
N ASP A 87 24.49 -2.72 -14.58
CA ASP A 87 23.84 -2.37 -15.84
C ASP A 87 22.74 -1.32 -15.65
N GLY A 88 22.58 -0.77 -14.44
CA GLY A 88 21.59 0.24 -14.10
C GLY A 88 20.19 -0.33 -13.81
N ASN A 89 20.02 -1.65 -13.78
CA ASN A 89 18.72 -2.25 -13.50
C ASN A 89 18.40 -2.21 -12.00
N LYS A 90 17.22 -1.77 -11.66
CA LYS A 90 16.74 -1.76 -10.27
C LYS A 90 16.24 -3.16 -9.88
N ARG A 91 16.73 -3.67 -8.75
CA ARG A 91 16.32 -4.95 -8.14
C ARG A 91 15.80 -4.73 -6.73
N GLY A 92 15.02 -5.68 -6.22
CA GLY A 92 14.44 -5.60 -4.88
C GLY A 92 13.36 -4.53 -4.75
N GLY A 93 12.98 -4.25 -3.54
CA GLY A 93 12.01 -3.24 -3.17
C GLY A 93 10.56 -3.56 -3.54
N ILE A 94 9.68 -2.62 -3.21
CA ILE A 94 8.23 -2.68 -3.40
C ILE A 94 7.82 -1.60 -4.40
N ALA A 95 7.08 -1.97 -5.43
CA ALA A 95 6.31 -1.04 -6.23
C ALA A 95 4.84 -1.10 -5.76
N LEU A 96 4.31 0.02 -5.34
CA LEU A 96 2.92 0.13 -4.93
C LEU A 96 2.05 0.49 -6.13
N VAL A 97 0.93 -0.20 -6.25
CA VAL A 97 -0.02 0.06 -7.32
C VAL A 97 -1.40 0.24 -6.71
N ALA A 98 -2.01 1.38 -6.93
CA ALA A 98 -3.37 1.67 -6.50
C ALA A 98 -4.30 1.85 -7.70
N TRP A 99 -5.43 1.16 -7.66
CA TRP A 99 -6.45 1.25 -8.69
C TRP A 99 -7.71 1.91 -8.16
N SER A 100 -8.25 2.86 -8.95
CA SER A 100 -9.52 3.53 -8.66
C SER A 100 -9.51 4.11 -7.23
N LEU A 101 -10.52 3.90 -6.44
CA LEU A 101 -10.66 4.45 -5.09
C LEU A 101 -9.51 4.08 -4.12
N ALA A 102 -8.68 3.09 -4.44
CA ALA A 102 -7.48 2.76 -3.66
C ALA A 102 -6.40 3.87 -3.71
N HIS A 103 -6.52 4.83 -4.63
CA HIS A 103 -5.60 5.98 -4.66
C HIS A 103 -5.68 6.84 -3.40
N THR A 104 -6.87 6.97 -2.79
CA THR A 104 -7.06 7.83 -1.62
C THR A 104 -6.19 7.41 -0.42
N PRO A 105 -6.25 6.16 0.07
CA PRO A 105 -5.36 5.74 1.15
C PRO A 105 -3.89 5.69 0.74
N LEU A 106 -3.56 5.43 -0.53
CA LEU A 106 -2.17 5.53 -1.00
C LEU A 106 -1.67 6.97 -0.97
N ALA A 107 -2.48 7.94 -1.41
CA ALA A 107 -2.15 9.36 -1.30
C ALA A 107 -1.99 9.79 0.17
N GLY A 108 -2.86 9.29 1.06
CA GLY A 108 -2.73 9.47 2.51
C GLY A 108 -1.39 8.95 3.05
N PHE A 109 -0.96 7.76 2.62
CA PHE A 109 0.35 7.22 3.00
C PHE A 109 1.50 8.12 2.53
N LEU A 110 1.48 8.57 1.27
CA LEU A 110 2.53 9.43 0.73
C LEU A 110 2.58 10.81 1.41
N ALA A 111 1.42 11.36 1.77
CA ALA A 111 1.32 12.66 2.41
C ALA A 111 1.68 12.64 3.90
N HIS A 112 1.54 11.50 4.58
CA HIS A 112 1.69 11.36 6.03
C HIS A 112 2.68 10.27 6.43
N ALA A 113 3.67 9.97 5.58
CA ALA A 113 4.69 8.96 5.86
C ALA A 113 5.53 9.29 7.11
N ASP A 114 5.66 10.56 7.44
CA ASP A 114 6.33 11.07 8.64
C ASP A 114 5.57 10.79 9.94
N ALA A 115 4.27 10.49 9.86
CA ALA A 115 3.47 10.08 11.02
C ALA A 115 3.69 8.60 11.41
N LEU A 116 4.42 7.84 10.62
CA LEU A 116 4.76 6.46 10.95
C LEU A 116 5.78 6.38 12.09
N PRO A 117 5.74 5.29 12.90
CA PRO A 117 6.79 5.02 13.86
C PRO A 117 8.17 4.95 13.21
N PRO A 118 9.24 5.45 13.88
CA PRO A 118 10.58 5.50 13.31
C PRO A 118 11.13 4.14 12.85
N ASP A 119 10.74 3.06 13.48
CA ASP A 119 11.13 1.70 13.09
C ASP A 119 10.41 1.23 11.82
N ALA A 120 9.17 1.65 11.58
CA ALA A 120 8.45 1.41 10.34
C ALA A 120 9.08 2.20 9.17
N ILE A 121 9.40 3.46 9.39
CA ILE A 121 10.11 4.30 8.39
C ILE A 121 11.44 3.65 8.02
N ARG A 122 12.27 3.25 9.00
CA ARG A 122 13.55 2.59 8.74
C ARG A 122 13.43 1.27 7.96
N ALA A 123 12.34 0.53 8.16
CA ALA A 123 12.09 -0.69 7.41
C ALA A 123 11.67 -0.41 5.96
N LEU A 124 10.86 0.62 5.76
CA LEU A 124 10.27 0.93 4.46
C LEU A 124 11.20 1.70 3.51
N ASP A 125 11.91 2.69 4.02
CA ASP A 125 12.69 3.64 3.23
C ASP A 125 13.60 2.96 2.20
N PRO A 126 14.40 1.94 2.54
CA PRO A 126 15.25 1.25 1.57
C PRO A 126 14.47 0.34 0.62
N CYS A 127 13.19 0.07 0.90
CA CYS A 127 12.38 -0.88 0.15
C CYS A 127 11.36 -0.22 -0.78
N LEU A 128 11.02 1.05 -0.61
CA LEU A 128 10.06 1.75 -1.46
C LEU A 128 10.70 2.10 -2.81
N ARG A 129 10.13 1.57 -3.89
CA ARG A 129 10.72 1.68 -5.23
C ARG A 129 9.96 2.64 -6.14
N SER A 130 8.67 2.52 -6.18
CA SER A 130 7.80 3.30 -7.08
C SER A 130 6.35 3.21 -6.67
N TYR A 131 5.58 4.17 -7.13
CA TYR A 131 4.13 4.23 -6.96
C TYR A 131 3.48 4.34 -8.34
N CYS A 132 2.35 3.68 -8.50
CA CYS A 132 1.53 3.78 -9.68
C CYS A 132 0.07 3.92 -9.25
N ILE A 133 -0.59 4.95 -9.73
CA ILE A 133 -2.02 5.18 -9.51
C ILE A 133 -2.68 5.16 -10.89
N PHE A 134 -3.71 4.36 -11.06
CA PHE A 134 -4.40 4.23 -12.34
C PHE A 134 -5.88 3.89 -12.16
N GLY A 135 -6.65 4.13 -13.21
CA GLY A 135 -8.09 3.92 -13.27
C GLY A 135 -8.88 5.17 -12.87
N GLU A 136 -10.08 5.24 -13.35
CA GLU A 136 -11.09 6.26 -13.05
C GLU A 136 -11.92 5.86 -11.84
#